data_7e69fb97737a97179f8164fc27e2763a
#
_entry.id   7e69fb97737a97179f8164fc27e2763a
#
_cell.length_a   1.000
_cell.length_b   1.000
_cell.length_c   1.000
_cell.angle_alpha   90.00
_cell.angle_beta   90.00
_cell.angle_gamma   90.00
#
_symmetry.space_group_name_H-M   'P 1'
#
loop_
_entity.id
_entity.type
_entity.pdbx_description
1 polymer ?
#
loop_
_entity_poly.entity_id
_entity_poly.type
_entity_poly.pdbx_seq_one_letter_code
_entity_poly.pdbx_strand_id
1 'polypeptide(L)'
;MRYPATEKLEIIRTVEGSHLPTKQTLDMLGIPRTTFYRWYDRYVEGGFDALADRSPCPKSVWDRIPDNRRDDLIEFALEHEALTTRELAVKYTDEKRYFVSESSAYRILKAADLITAPDYVVIKAAEEFKDKTTAINEMWQTDFTYFKIIGWGWYYLSTILDDYSRYIIAWKLCTNMRAEDVTDTIELALTASGCDQAVVRHKPRLLSDNGSCYISGDLAEWLEGQNMTHVRGAPFHPQTQGKIERWHQTMKNRVLLENYYLPGYLERQIRAFVNYYNNQRYHESLNNVTPADVYFGRDKAILRERKKIKKQTIRQRRLQHQKQAA
;
A
#
# COMPACT_ATOMS: atom_id res chain seq x y z
N MET A 1 -21.01 33.41 7.77
CA MET A 1 -21.21 33.18 6.31
C MET A 1 -19.92 33.52 5.57
N ARG A 2 -19.52 32.71 4.57
CA ARG A 2 -18.43 33.05 3.65
C ARG A 2 -19.04 33.55 2.35
N TYR A 3 -18.71 34.78 1.94
CA TYR A 3 -19.15 35.35 0.69
C TYR A 3 -18.14 35.04 -0.42
N PRO A 4 -18.53 34.48 -1.57
CA PRO A 4 -17.64 34.29 -2.72
C PRO A 4 -17.20 35.67 -3.30
N ALA A 5 -16.15 35.68 -4.11
CA ALA A 5 -15.58 36.92 -4.67
C ALA A 5 -16.61 37.71 -5.51
N THR A 6 -17.47 37.02 -6.25
CA THR A 6 -18.56 37.60 -7.05
C THR A 6 -19.56 38.34 -6.18
N GLU A 7 -19.99 37.74 -5.08
CA GLU A 7 -20.97 38.35 -4.16
C GLU A 7 -20.37 39.54 -3.40
N LYS A 8 -19.08 39.47 -3.01
CA LYS A 8 -18.35 40.60 -2.43
C LYS A 8 -18.29 41.79 -3.40
N LEU A 9 -18.05 41.52 -4.69
CA LEU A 9 -18.02 42.57 -5.71
C LEU A 9 -19.41 43.21 -5.90
N GLU A 10 -20.45 42.39 -5.91
CA GLU A 10 -21.84 42.87 -6.05
C GLU A 10 -22.23 43.78 -4.88
N ILE A 11 -21.86 43.40 -3.66
CA ILE A 11 -22.06 44.23 -2.47
C ILE A 11 -21.30 45.54 -2.58
N ILE A 12 -20.05 45.56 -3.05
CA ILE A 12 -19.25 46.76 -3.24
C ILE A 12 -19.96 47.69 -4.25
N ARG A 13 -20.38 47.17 -5.40
CA ARG A 13 -21.08 47.95 -6.43
C ARG A 13 -22.42 48.50 -5.94
N THR A 14 -23.14 47.70 -5.15
CA THR A 14 -24.42 48.14 -4.55
C THR A 14 -24.19 49.31 -3.60
N VAL A 15 -23.13 49.28 -2.79
CA VAL A 15 -22.80 50.38 -1.87
C VAL A 15 -22.33 51.63 -2.62
N GLU A 16 -21.51 51.47 -3.66
CA GLU A 16 -21.04 52.58 -4.52
C GLU A 16 -22.17 53.23 -5.30
N GLY A 17 -23.13 52.46 -5.80
CA GLY A 17 -24.29 52.95 -6.55
C GLY A 17 -25.46 53.43 -5.69
N SER A 18 -25.39 53.30 -4.38
CA SER A 18 -26.49 53.67 -3.47
C SER A 18 -26.59 55.17 -3.25
N HIS A 19 -27.82 55.71 -3.29
CA HIS A 19 -28.12 57.09 -2.91
C HIS A 19 -28.13 57.31 -1.38
N LEU A 20 -28.05 56.22 -0.60
CA LEU A 20 -28.05 56.23 0.85
C LEU A 20 -26.63 56.33 1.41
N PRO A 21 -26.45 56.88 2.62
CA PRO A 21 -25.16 56.81 3.29
C PRO A 21 -24.66 55.36 3.44
N THR A 22 -23.37 55.14 3.20
CA THR A 22 -22.73 53.79 3.26
C THR A 22 -23.13 53.00 4.50
N LYS A 23 -23.22 53.68 5.66
CA LYS A 23 -23.64 52.97 6.90
C LYS A 23 -25.04 52.39 6.77
N GLN A 24 -25.98 53.17 6.25
CA GLN A 24 -27.38 52.74 6.15
C GLN A 24 -27.56 51.62 5.12
N THR A 25 -26.85 51.71 3.99
CA THR A 25 -26.84 50.64 2.98
C THR A 25 -26.27 49.33 3.54
N LEU A 26 -25.18 49.40 4.29
CA LEU A 26 -24.56 48.19 4.91
C LEU A 26 -25.43 47.60 6.02
N ASP A 27 -26.12 48.44 6.81
CA ASP A 27 -27.06 47.98 7.83
C ASP A 27 -28.25 47.23 7.18
N MET A 28 -28.75 47.70 6.04
CA MET A 28 -29.79 47.02 5.26
C MET A 28 -29.32 45.71 4.68
N LEU A 29 -28.05 45.59 4.26
CA LEU A 29 -27.46 44.38 3.73
C LEU A 29 -27.01 43.41 4.84
N GLY A 30 -27.06 43.83 6.11
CA GLY A 30 -26.63 43.01 7.24
C GLY A 30 -25.11 42.77 7.29
N ILE A 31 -24.29 43.69 6.71
CA ILE A 31 -22.85 43.54 6.60
C ILE A 31 -22.13 44.52 7.55
N PRO A 32 -21.27 43.99 8.46
CA PRO A 32 -20.49 44.85 9.34
C PRO A 32 -19.55 45.78 8.55
N ARG A 33 -19.48 47.05 8.90
CA ARG A 33 -18.63 48.05 8.25
C ARG A 33 -17.16 47.60 8.15
N THR A 34 -16.62 47.05 9.21
CA THR A 34 -15.23 46.54 9.24
C THR A 34 -14.99 45.43 8.20
N THR A 35 -16.00 44.59 7.95
CA THR A 35 -15.94 43.56 6.94
C THR A 35 -15.96 44.12 5.53
N PHE A 36 -16.86 45.09 5.30
CA PHE A 36 -16.97 45.77 4.01
C PHE A 36 -15.70 46.53 3.65
N TYR A 37 -15.17 47.40 4.53
CA TYR A 37 -13.97 48.18 4.21
C TYR A 37 -12.75 47.28 3.99
N ARG A 38 -12.62 46.17 4.70
CA ARG A 38 -11.56 45.17 4.43
C ARG A 38 -11.67 44.57 3.02
N TRP A 39 -12.89 44.37 2.50
CA TRP A 39 -13.08 43.91 1.12
C TRP A 39 -12.82 45.02 0.13
N TYR A 40 -13.29 46.23 0.46
CA TYR A 40 -13.15 47.41 -0.36
C TYR A 40 -11.67 47.79 -0.56
N ASP A 41 -10.88 47.83 0.49
CA ASP A 41 -9.44 48.10 0.43
C ASP A 41 -8.73 47.06 -0.46
N ARG A 42 -9.06 45.78 -0.31
CA ARG A 42 -8.51 44.73 -1.17
C ARG A 42 -8.92 44.88 -2.63
N TYR A 43 -10.16 45.32 -2.88
CA TYR A 43 -10.64 45.55 -4.23
C TYR A 43 -9.93 46.74 -4.89
N VAL A 44 -9.72 47.83 -4.15
CA VAL A 44 -9.01 49.02 -4.64
C VAL A 44 -7.53 48.68 -4.94
N GLU A 45 -6.88 47.89 -4.10
CA GLU A 45 -5.46 47.50 -4.27
C GLU A 45 -5.23 46.49 -5.39
N GLY A 46 -6.08 45.49 -5.54
CA GLY A 46 -5.81 44.35 -6.42
C GLY A 46 -6.98 43.85 -7.28
N GLY A 47 -8.02 44.68 -7.43
CA GLY A 47 -9.17 44.37 -8.28
C GLY A 47 -10.00 43.17 -7.81
N PHE A 48 -10.72 42.57 -8.76
CA PHE A 48 -11.61 41.43 -8.50
C PHE A 48 -10.87 40.22 -7.92
N ASP A 49 -9.68 39.93 -8.43
CA ASP A 49 -8.91 38.77 -8.01
C ASP A 49 -8.48 38.83 -6.54
N ALA A 50 -8.30 40.05 -6.01
CA ALA A 50 -7.96 40.22 -4.60
C ALA A 50 -9.14 39.98 -3.65
N LEU A 51 -10.38 39.88 -4.15
CA LEU A 51 -11.55 39.51 -3.36
C LEU A 51 -11.65 38.02 -3.07
N ALA A 52 -10.93 37.16 -3.82
CA ALA A 52 -10.89 35.76 -3.57
C ALA A 52 -10.37 35.47 -2.15
N ASP A 53 -10.97 34.47 -1.47
CA ASP A 53 -10.51 34.09 -0.15
C ASP A 53 -9.13 33.44 -0.27
N ARG A 54 -8.16 33.97 0.44
CA ARG A 54 -6.85 33.37 0.55
C ARG A 54 -6.96 32.06 1.35
N SER A 55 -6.34 31.02 0.86
CA SER A 55 -6.20 29.77 1.62
C SER A 55 -5.56 30.07 2.98
N PRO A 56 -6.09 29.58 4.11
CA PRO A 56 -5.49 29.83 5.41
C PRO A 56 -4.12 29.16 5.46
N CYS A 57 -3.06 29.94 5.27
CA CYS A 57 -1.68 29.50 5.46
C CYS A 57 -1.24 29.91 6.88
N PRO A 58 -1.06 28.97 7.80
CA PRO A 58 -0.46 29.28 9.08
C PRO A 58 0.95 29.84 8.85
N LYS A 59 1.29 30.94 9.50
CA LYS A 59 2.62 31.60 9.37
C LYS A 59 3.77 30.67 9.76
N SER A 60 3.50 29.67 10.61
CA SER A 60 4.47 28.72 11.11
C SER A 60 3.81 27.35 11.36
N VAL A 61 4.42 26.30 10.83
CA VAL A 61 3.96 24.91 10.98
C VAL A 61 5.02 24.16 11.79
N TRP A 62 4.71 23.80 13.03
CA TRP A 62 5.64 23.20 13.98
C TRP A 62 6.20 21.84 13.54
N ASP A 63 5.53 21.13 12.65
CA ASP A 63 5.90 19.81 12.14
C ASP A 63 6.41 19.84 10.69
N ARG A 64 6.74 21.02 10.17
CA ARG A 64 7.31 21.17 8.82
C ARG A 64 8.57 20.32 8.70
N ILE A 65 8.65 19.58 7.61
CA ILE A 65 9.87 18.83 7.25
C ILE A 65 10.91 19.86 6.80
N PRO A 66 12.11 19.89 7.40
CA PRO A 66 13.20 20.77 7.00
C PRO A 66 13.56 20.61 5.52
N ASP A 67 13.99 21.69 4.87
CA ASP A 67 14.23 21.71 3.42
C ASP A 67 15.35 20.72 3.03
N ASN A 68 16.43 20.62 3.81
CA ASN A 68 17.49 19.63 3.59
C ASN A 68 16.97 18.17 3.63
N ARG A 69 15.91 17.88 4.41
CA ARG A 69 15.29 16.55 4.46
C ARG A 69 14.32 16.32 3.30
N ARG A 70 13.79 17.41 2.74
CA ARG A 70 12.95 17.35 1.53
C ARG A 70 13.81 17.03 0.31
N ASP A 71 14.97 17.70 0.21
CA ASP A 71 15.93 17.50 -0.87
C ASP A 71 16.50 16.07 -0.82
N ASP A 72 16.91 15.59 0.36
CA ASP A 72 17.36 14.21 0.59
C ASP A 72 16.28 13.16 0.22
N LEU A 73 15.01 13.45 0.48
CA LEU A 73 13.91 12.55 0.05
C LEU A 73 13.72 12.55 -1.48
N ILE A 74 13.92 13.68 -2.13
CA ILE A 74 13.83 13.79 -3.59
C ILE A 74 14.96 13.00 -4.25
N GLU A 75 16.21 13.16 -3.78
CA GLU A 75 17.35 12.37 -4.26
C GLU A 75 17.12 10.88 -4.05
N PHE A 76 16.65 10.50 -2.86
CA PHE A 76 16.34 9.11 -2.54
C PHE A 76 15.25 8.52 -3.45
N ALA A 77 14.29 9.34 -3.88
CA ALA A 77 13.24 8.90 -4.81
C ALA A 77 13.78 8.64 -6.22
N LEU A 78 14.73 9.44 -6.68
CA LEU A 78 15.41 9.25 -7.97
C LEU A 78 16.28 7.98 -7.98
N GLU A 79 16.88 7.61 -6.87
CA GLU A 79 17.62 6.35 -6.72
C GLU A 79 16.69 5.12 -6.70
N HIS A 80 15.40 5.31 -6.41
CA HIS A 80 14.44 4.23 -6.16
C HIS A 80 13.13 4.40 -6.95
N GLU A 81 13.23 4.68 -8.23
CA GLU A 81 12.11 4.99 -9.13
C GLU A 81 11.02 3.89 -9.19
N ALA A 82 11.37 2.64 -8.92
CA ALA A 82 10.43 1.51 -8.95
C ALA A 82 9.53 1.42 -7.70
N LEU A 83 9.77 2.22 -6.66
CA LEU A 83 9.01 2.19 -5.43
C LEU A 83 7.79 3.12 -5.49
N THR A 84 6.68 2.66 -4.97
CA THR A 84 5.52 3.53 -4.72
C THR A 84 5.85 4.56 -3.63
N THR A 85 5.12 5.68 -3.62
CA THR A 85 5.30 6.72 -2.58
C THR A 85 5.23 6.18 -1.16
N ARG A 86 4.37 5.20 -0.92
CA ARG A 86 4.23 4.51 0.37
C ARG A 86 5.47 3.69 0.72
N GLU A 87 5.93 2.87 -0.21
CA GLU A 87 7.13 2.05 -0.03
C GLU A 87 8.38 2.92 0.16
N LEU A 88 8.47 4.00 -0.61
CA LEU A 88 9.55 4.98 -0.50
C LEU A 88 9.59 5.64 0.89
N ALA A 89 8.43 6.11 1.40
CA ALA A 89 8.36 6.73 2.72
C ALA A 89 8.79 5.77 3.84
N VAL A 90 8.43 4.50 3.72
CA VAL A 90 8.82 3.46 4.68
C VAL A 90 10.31 3.17 4.59
N LYS A 91 10.83 2.93 3.38
CA LYS A 91 12.26 2.65 3.15
C LYS A 91 13.14 3.82 3.60
N TYR A 92 12.75 5.05 3.27
CA TYR A 92 13.42 6.26 3.73
C TYR A 92 13.46 6.34 5.27
N THR A 93 12.34 6.02 5.93
CA THR A 93 12.28 6.01 7.40
C THR A 93 13.24 4.99 8.00
N ASP A 94 13.35 3.80 7.40
CA ASP A 94 14.21 2.72 7.89
C ASP A 94 15.70 3.02 7.66
N GLU A 95 16.10 3.50 6.47
CA GLU A 95 17.48 3.73 6.09
C GLU A 95 18.03 5.06 6.63
N LYS A 96 17.30 6.16 6.46
CA LYS A 96 17.75 7.50 6.88
C LYS A 96 17.41 7.81 8.34
N ARG A 97 16.73 6.89 9.06
CA ARG A 97 16.36 7.03 10.47
C ARG A 97 15.56 8.31 10.75
N TYR A 98 14.77 8.75 9.76
CA TYR A 98 13.98 9.96 9.81
C TYR A 98 12.56 9.69 9.29
N PHE A 99 11.55 9.89 10.12
CA PHE A 99 10.16 9.59 9.77
C PHE A 99 9.58 10.62 8.80
N VAL A 100 9.08 10.11 7.66
CA VAL A 100 8.23 10.85 6.72
C VAL A 100 6.95 10.05 6.53
N SER A 101 5.78 10.74 6.63
CA SER A 101 4.51 10.07 6.32
C SER A 101 4.33 9.94 4.80
N GLU A 102 3.59 8.93 4.36
CA GLU A 102 3.23 8.75 2.95
C GLU A 102 2.63 10.04 2.34
N SER A 103 1.66 10.66 3.02
CA SER A 103 1.04 11.90 2.56
C SER A 103 2.03 13.08 2.45
N SER A 104 3.09 13.10 3.29
CA SER A 104 4.12 14.13 3.20
C SER A 104 5.10 13.83 2.07
N ALA A 105 5.48 12.57 1.89
CA ALA A 105 6.29 12.12 0.76
C ALA A 105 5.58 12.44 -0.57
N TYR A 106 4.31 12.07 -0.69
CA TYR A 106 3.50 12.38 -1.87
C TYR A 106 3.50 13.88 -2.21
N ARG A 107 3.27 14.75 -1.21
CA ARG A 107 3.24 16.22 -1.44
C ARG A 107 4.61 16.77 -1.86
N ILE A 108 5.70 16.25 -1.29
CA ILE A 108 7.06 16.65 -1.63
C ILE A 108 7.40 16.22 -3.05
N LEU A 109 7.17 14.96 -3.40
CA LEU A 109 7.47 14.41 -4.71
C LEU A 109 6.58 15.00 -5.81
N LYS A 110 5.30 15.28 -5.52
CA LYS A 110 4.40 15.97 -6.44
C LYS A 110 4.85 17.42 -6.70
N ALA A 111 5.33 18.13 -5.68
CA ALA A 111 5.86 19.48 -5.85
C ALA A 111 7.20 19.50 -6.63
N ALA A 112 7.90 18.38 -6.72
CA ALA A 112 9.10 18.18 -7.52
C ALA A 112 8.81 17.53 -8.90
N ASP A 113 7.52 17.44 -9.30
CA ASP A 113 7.06 16.82 -10.56
C ASP A 113 7.51 15.36 -10.76
N LEU A 114 7.81 14.62 -9.68
CA LEU A 114 8.20 13.22 -9.71
C LEU A 114 7.02 12.24 -9.68
N ILE A 115 5.80 12.72 -9.49
CA ILE A 115 4.58 11.90 -9.50
C ILE A 115 3.77 12.25 -10.75
N THR A 116 3.81 11.37 -11.74
CA THR A 116 3.18 11.59 -13.06
C THR A 116 1.84 10.89 -13.22
N ALA A 117 1.52 9.89 -12.41
CA ALA A 117 0.27 9.14 -12.50
C ALA A 117 -0.65 9.39 -11.30
N PRO A 118 -1.98 9.41 -11.49
CA PRO A 118 -2.90 9.40 -10.38
C PRO A 118 -2.77 8.08 -9.61
N ASP A 119 -2.68 8.16 -8.28
CA ASP A 119 -2.74 6.99 -7.42
C ASP A 119 -4.08 6.27 -7.63
N TYR A 120 -4.03 5.02 -8.08
CA TYR A 120 -5.23 4.20 -8.16
C TYR A 120 -5.79 3.98 -6.77
N VAL A 121 -7.05 4.36 -6.57
CA VAL A 121 -7.79 4.02 -5.35
C VAL A 121 -8.01 2.50 -5.36
N VAL A 122 -7.21 1.78 -4.61
CA VAL A 122 -7.43 0.36 -4.37
C VAL A 122 -8.66 0.25 -3.47
N ILE A 123 -9.77 -0.17 -4.03
CA ILE A 123 -10.97 -0.53 -3.26
C ILE A 123 -10.55 -1.69 -2.35
N LYS A 124 -10.59 -1.48 -1.03
CA LYS A 124 -10.36 -2.55 -0.07
C LYS A 124 -11.44 -3.61 -0.26
N ALA A 125 -11.05 -4.79 -0.72
CA ALA A 125 -11.93 -5.95 -0.68
C ALA A 125 -12.26 -6.24 0.79
N ALA A 126 -13.54 -6.40 1.10
CA ALA A 126 -13.98 -6.80 2.43
C ALA A 126 -13.36 -8.15 2.79
N GLU A 127 -12.60 -8.19 3.87
CA GLU A 127 -12.04 -9.43 4.41
C GLU A 127 -13.12 -10.10 5.25
N GLU A 128 -13.91 -10.99 4.66
CA GLU A 128 -14.97 -11.75 5.35
C GLU A 128 -14.58 -13.18 5.70
N PHE A 129 -13.31 -13.50 5.83
CA PHE A 129 -12.94 -14.81 6.31
C PHE A 129 -13.11 -14.89 7.84
N LYS A 130 -14.02 -15.78 8.30
CA LYS A 130 -14.36 -15.93 9.73
C LYS A 130 -13.21 -16.50 10.57
N ASP A 131 -12.34 -17.34 9.98
CA ASP A 131 -11.21 -17.99 10.65
C ASP A 131 -9.89 -17.28 10.29
N LYS A 132 -9.67 -16.10 10.85
CA LYS A 132 -8.39 -15.39 10.65
C LYS A 132 -7.26 -16.15 11.32
N THR A 133 -6.20 -16.44 10.55
CA THR A 133 -4.96 -17.00 11.09
C THR A 133 -4.28 -16.03 12.05
N THR A 134 -3.72 -16.55 13.12
CA THR A 134 -3.07 -15.79 14.19
C THR A 134 -1.57 -16.03 14.26
N ALA A 135 -1.09 -17.09 13.61
CA ALA A 135 0.30 -17.50 13.59
C ALA A 135 0.73 -18.01 12.21
N ILE A 136 2.04 -18.02 11.98
CA ILE A 136 2.66 -18.66 10.81
C ILE A 136 2.41 -20.18 10.83
N ASN A 137 2.36 -20.75 9.64
CA ASN A 137 2.16 -22.20 9.44
C ASN A 137 0.87 -22.76 10.08
N GLU A 138 -0.12 -21.92 10.36
CA GLU A 138 -1.44 -22.35 10.82
C GLU A 138 -2.33 -22.77 9.63
N MET A 139 -2.21 -22.04 8.53
CA MET A 139 -2.91 -22.33 7.28
C MET A 139 -2.06 -21.91 6.08
N TRP A 140 -1.99 -22.75 5.07
CA TRP A 140 -1.37 -22.47 3.79
C TRP A 140 -2.44 -22.35 2.69
N GLN A 141 -2.31 -21.34 1.84
CA GLN A 141 -3.10 -21.24 0.63
C GLN A 141 -2.34 -21.84 -0.54
N THR A 142 -3.03 -22.59 -1.38
CA THR A 142 -2.48 -23.14 -2.63
C THR A 142 -3.40 -22.81 -3.79
N ASP A 143 -2.81 -22.48 -4.92
CA ASP A 143 -3.52 -22.25 -6.17
C ASP A 143 -2.56 -22.36 -7.36
N PHE A 144 -3.11 -22.67 -8.54
CA PHE A 144 -2.39 -22.64 -9.80
C PHE A 144 -2.60 -21.34 -10.56
N THR A 145 -1.52 -20.83 -11.14
CA THR A 145 -1.63 -19.83 -12.18
C THR A 145 -0.86 -20.27 -13.42
N TYR A 146 -1.17 -19.72 -14.59
CA TYR A 146 -0.63 -20.19 -15.85
C TYR A 146 0.11 -19.08 -16.61
N PHE A 147 1.13 -19.54 -17.39
CA PHE A 147 1.96 -18.71 -18.26
C PHE A 147 2.06 -19.36 -19.64
N LYS A 148 2.04 -18.55 -20.67
CA LYS A 148 2.29 -19.00 -22.03
C LYS A 148 3.76 -18.79 -22.39
N ILE A 149 4.42 -19.84 -22.87
CA ILE A 149 5.79 -19.77 -23.40
C ILE A 149 5.71 -19.97 -24.91
N ILE A 150 6.24 -19.04 -25.65
CA ILE A 150 6.19 -19.05 -27.13
C ILE A 150 6.97 -20.26 -27.65
N GLY A 151 6.31 -21.09 -28.45
CA GLY A 151 6.88 -22.33 -29.00
C GLY A 151 6.78 -23.57 -28.08
N TRP A 152 6.43 -23.38 -26.78
CA TRP A 152 6.35 -24.47 -25.79
C TRP A 152 4.93 -24.72 -25.26
N GLY A 153 4.02 -23.76 -25.39
CA GLY A 153 2.65 -23.87 -24.90
C GLY A 153 2.44 -23.31 -23.49
N TRP A 154 1.52 -23.91 -22.72
CA TRP A 154 1.15 -23.45 -21.40
C TRP A 154 1.94 -24.15 -20.31
N TYR A 155 2.37 -23.36 -19.33
CA TYR A 155 3.00 -23.80 -18.09
C TYR A 155 2.18 -23.33 -16.90
N TYR A 156 2.21 -24.08 -15.84
CA TYR A 156 1.40 -23.88 -14.66
C TYR A 156 2.30 -23.70 -13.44
N LEU A 157 2.06 -22.65 -12.69
CA LEU A 157 2.80 -22.36 -11.48
C LEU A 157 1.94 -22.78 -10.28
N SER A 158 2.35 -23.84 -9.60
CA SER A 158 1.83 -24.20 -8.28
C SER A 158 2.52 -23.39 -7.22
N THR A 159 1.77 -22.84 -6.27
CA THR A 159 2.31 -21.95 -5.22
C THR A 159 1.74 -22.33 -3.86
N ILE A 160 2.59 -22.32 -2.82
CA ILE A 160 2.19 -22.41 -1.41
C ILE A 160 2.51 -21.09 -0.72
N LEU A 161 1.47 -20.42 -0.23
CA LEU A 161 1.53 -19.16 0.48
C LEU A 161 1.09 -19.34 1.94
N ASP A 162 1.89 -18.88 2.89
CA ASP A 162 1.47 -18.81 4.29
C ASP A 162 0.40 -17.72 4.49
N ASP A 163 -0.76 -18.11 5.00
CA ASP A 163 -1.92 -17.22 5.10
C ASP A 163 -1.68 -16.03 6.04
N TYR A 164 -0.93 -16.23 7.13
CA TYR A 164 -0.66 -15.19 8.12
C TYR A 164 0.35 -14.16 7.61
N SER A 165 1.52 -14.62 7.18
CA SER A 165 2.64 -13.77 6.80
C SER A 165 2.63 -13.33 5.33
N ARG A 166 1.83 -13.95 4.47
CA ARG A 166 1.87 -13.80 3.00
C ARG A 166 3.16 -14.32 2.36
N TYR A 167 4.01 -14.99 3.11
CA TYR A 167 5.27 -15.53 2.63
C TYR A 167 5.04 -16.67 1.64
N ILE A 168 5.71 -16.62 0.48
CA ILE A 168 5.72 -17.74 -0.47
C ILE A 168 6.73 -18.75 0.02
N ILE A 169 6.23 -19.87 0.55
CA ILE A 169 7.07 -20.92 1.16
C ILE A 169 7.71 -21.75 0.07
N ALA A 170 6.92 -22.19 -0.91
CA ALA A 170 7.37 -22.99 -2.03
C ALA A 170 6.57 -22.68 -3.29
N TRP A 171 7.15 -22.97 -4.44
CA TRP A 171 6.52 -22.90 -5.73
C TRP A 171 7.19 -23.87 -6.71
N LYS A 172 6.44 -24.35 -7.71
CA LYS A 172 6.93 -25.23 -8.76
C LYS A 172 6.30 -24.85 -10.10
N LEU A 173 7.12 -24.76 -11.14
CA LEU A 173 6.65 -24.56 -12.52
C LEU A 173 6.43 -25.93 -13.15
N CYS A 174 5.18 -26.21 -13.54
CA CYS A 174 4.72 -27.51 -14.01
C CYS A 174 4.24 -27.43 -15.47
N THR A 175 4.27 -28.53 -16.18
CA THR A 175 3.70 -28.66 -17.54
C THR A 175 2.21 -29.05 -17.49
N ASN A 176 1.72 -29.50 -16.35
CA ASN A 176 0.34 -29.95 -16.12
C ASN A 176 -0.17 -29.40 -14.77
N MET A 177 -1.46 -29.59 -14.50
CA MET A 177 -2.10 -29.34 -13.21
C MET A 177 -2.62 -30.67 -12.65
N ARG A 178 -1.75 -31.55 -12.18
CA ARG A 178 -2.11 -32.82 -11.58
C ARG A 178 -2.01 -32.77 -10.06
N ALA A 179 -2.64 -33.74 -9.39
CA ALA A 179 -2.51 -33.90 -7.94
C ALA A 179 -1.04 -34.09 -7.50
N GLU A 180 -0.25 -34.84 -8.30
CA GLU A 180 1.19 -35.01 -8.09
C GLU A 180 1.96 -33.66 -8.06
N ASP A 181 1.61 -32.72 -8.93
CA ASP A 181 2.25 -31.41 -8.94
C ASP A 181 1.93 -30.59 -7.68
N VAL A 182 0.73 -30.80 -7.11
CA VAL A 182 0.32 -30.20 -5.84
C VAL A 182 1.09 -30.84 -4.68
N THR A 183 1.13 -32.18 -4.61
CA THR A 183 1.84 -32.90 -3.53
C THR A 183 3.32 -32.57 -3.52
N ASP A 184 3.99 -32.56 -4.68
CA ASP A 184 5.40 -32.16 -4.81
C ASP A 184 5.64 -30.72 -4.27
N THR A 185 4.72 -29.79 -4.59
CA THR A 185 4.86 -28.42 -4.11
C THR A 185 4.65 -28.31 -2.60
N ILE A 186 3.74 -29.13 -2.03
CA ILE A 186 3.53 -29.20 -0.58
C ILE A 186 4.74 -29.82 0.12
N GLU A 187 5.35 -30.87 -0.45
CA GLU A 187 6.58 -31.47 0.09
C GLU A 187 7.72 -30.47 0.15
N LEU A 188 7.91 -29.68 -0.93
CA LEU A 188 8.87 -28.59 -0.92
C LEU A 188 8.57 -27.57 0.19
N ALA A 189 7.29 -27.26 0.42
CA ALA A 189 6.88 -26.33 1.47
C ALA A 189 7.09 -26.92 2.88
N LEU A 190 6.77 -28.18 3.08
CA LEU A 190 7.01 -28.89 4.35
C LEU A 190 8.49 -28.86 4.72
N THR A 191 9.35 -29.22 3.77
CA THR A 191 10.81 -29.21 3.94
C THR A 191 11.33 -27.78 4.21
N ALA A 192 10.91 -26.79 3.41
CA ALA A 192 11.36 -25.40 3.55
C ALA A 192 10.91 -24.74 4.86
N SER A 193 9.77 -25.15 5.40
CA SER A 193 9.22 -24.62 6.66
C SER A 193 9.71 -25.40 7.90
N GLY A 194 10.31 -26.57 7.72
CA GLY A 194 10.65 -27.50 8.80
C GLY A 194 9.44 -28.22 9.40
N CYS A 195 8.26 -28.10 8.77
CA CYS A 195 7.04 -28.79 9.19
C CYS A 195 7.03 -30.30 8.86
N ASP A 196 8.03 -30.81 8.13
CA ASP A 196 8.29 -32.22 7.89
C ASP A 196 8.87 -32.92 9.13
N GLN A 197 9.59 -32.20 9.97
CA GLN A 197 10.29 -32.75 11.12
C GLN A 197 9.34 -33.07 12.28
N ALA A 198 9.45 -34.23 12.77
CA ALA A 198 8.53 -35.18 13.39
C ALA A 198 7.79 -34.83 14.69
N VAL A 199 7.82 -33.63 15.23
CA VAL A 199 7.15 -33.28 16.51
C VAL A 199 6.27 -32.04 16.44
N VAL A 200 5.82 -31.68 15.25
CA VAL A 200 4.89 -30.58 15.08
C VAL A 200 3.50 -31.05 15.53
N ARG A 201 3.01 -30.52 16.64
CA ARG A 201 1.68 -30.87 17.21
C ARG A 201 0.52 -30.54 16.24
N HIS A 202 0.70 -29.60 15.35
CA HIS A 202 -0.29 -29.19 14.35
C HIS A 202 0.40 -28.90 13.04
N LYS A 203 0.18 -29.72 12.02
CA LYS A 203 0.57 -29.39 10.65
C LYS A 203 -0.36 -28.32 10.07
N PRO A 204 0.12 -27.50 9.11
CA PRO A 204 -0.70 -26.47 8.49
C PRO A 204 -1.96 -27.06 7.84
N ARG A 205 -3.07 -26.33 7.94
CA ARG A 205 -4.27 -26.63 7.15
C ARG A 205 -4.03 -26.15 5.72
N LEU A 206 -4.39 -26.95 4.72
CA LEU A 206 -4.29 -26.54 3.34
C LEU A 206 -5.63 -25.93 2.88
N LEU A 207 -5.61 -24.72 2.36
CA LEU A 207 -6.75 -24.05 1.75
C LEU A 207 -6.57 -24.00 0.23
N SER A 208 -7.49 -24.60 -0.52
CA SER A 208 -7.52 -24.55 -1.99
C SER A 208 -8.89 -24.15 -2.53
N ASP A 209 -8.96 -23.92 -3.83
CA ASP A 209 -10.23 -23.88 -4.55
C ASP A 209 -10.81 -25.29 -4.76
N ASN A 210 -11.85 -25.40 -5.60
CA ASN A 210 -12.49 -26.65 -5.99
C ASN A 210 -11.99 -27.15 -7.36
N GLY A 211 -10.78 -26.80 -7.78
CA GLY A 211 -10.18 -27.30 -9.01
C GLY A 211 -10.06 -28.83 -9.01
N SER A 212 -10.06 -29.44 -10.19
CA SER A 212 -10.05 -30.90 -10.34
C SER A 212 -8.84 -31.58 -9.67
N CYS A 213 -7.69 -30.93 -9.68
CA CYS A 213 -6.48 -31.42 -8.99
C CYS A 213 -6.62 -31.42 -7.46
N TYR A 214 -7.43 -30.53 -6.89
CA TYR A 214 -7.67 -30.43 -5.45
C TYR A 214 -8.81 -31.32 -4.93
N ILE A 215 -9.64 -31.86 -5.84
CA ILE A 215 -10.76 -32.76 -5.48
C ILE A 215 -10.34 -34.22 -5.59
N SER A 216 -9.17 -34.52 -6.17
CA SER A 216 -8.72 -35.90 -6.40
C SER A 216 -8.58 -36.71 -5.11
N GLY A 217 -8.94 -38.00 -5.18
CA GLY A 217 -8.74 -38.95 -4.08
C GLY A 217 -7.27 -39.07 -3.68
N ASP A 218 -6.38 -39.08 -4.66
CA ASP A 218 -4.93 -39.21 -4.46
C ASP A 218 -4.37 -38.12 -3.56
N LEU A 219 -4.81 -36.85 -3.78
CA LEU A 219 -4.42 -35.73 -2.92
C LEU A 219 -4.98 -35.88 -1.51
N ALA A 220 -6.24 -36.36 -1.39
CA ALA A 220 -6.87 -36.52 -0.08
C ALA A 220 -6.16 -37.59 0.75
N GLU A 221 -5.86 -38.76 0.15
CA GLU A 221 -5.11 -39.83 0.81
C GLU A 221 -3.69 -39.38 1.21
N TRP A 222 -3.02 -38.64 0.32
CA TRP A 222 -1.69 -38.12 0.61
C TRP A 222 -1.72 -37.11 1.79
N LEU A 223 -2.66 -36.18 1.82
CA LEU A 223 -2.82 -35.21 2.91
C LEU A 223 -3.14 -35.91 4.25
N GLU A 224 -4.00 -36.92 4.24
CA GLU A 224 -4.29 -37.75 5.42
C GLU A 224 -3.02 -38.42 5.93
N GLY A 225 -2.22 -39.03 5.03
CA GLY A 225 -0.92 -39.59 5.36
C GLY A 225 0.07 -38.61 5.98
N GLN A 226 -0.04 -37.31 5.62
CA GLN A 226 0.76 -36.26 6.20
C GLN A 226 0.14 -35.64 7.48
N ASN A 227 -1.02 -36.09 7.94
CA ASN A 227 -1.82 -35.50 9.02
C ASN A 227 -2.15 -34.01 8.76
N MET A 228 -2.40 -33.65 7.51
CA MET A 228 -2.79 -32.29 7.10
C MET A 228 -4.30 -32.24 6.83
N THR A 229 -4.97 -31.22 7.36
CA THR A 229 -6.39 -30.97 7.09
C THR A 229 -6.56 -30.16 5.82
N HIS A 230 -7.41 -30.61 4.92
CA HIS A 230 -7.78 -29.88 3.71
C HIS A 230 -9.06 -29.08 3.91
N VAL A 231 -9.00 -27.77 3.71
CA VAL A 231 -10.13 -26.83 3.71
C VAL A 231 -10.34 -26.36 2.28
N ARG A 232 -11.53 -26.56 1.75
CA ARG A 232 -11.90 -26.07 0.42
C ARG A 232 -12.78 -24.83 0.52
N GLY A 233 -12.59 -23.87 -0.36
CA GLY A 233 -13.44 -22.70 -0.46
C GLY A 233 -14.87 -23.10 -0.72
N ALA A 234 -15.83 -22.41 -0.08
CA ALA A 234 -17.25 -22.63 -0.39
C ALA A 234 -17.51 -22.29 -1.86
N PRO A 235 -18.33 -23.10 -2.57
CA PRO A 235 -18.72 -22.80 -3.94
C PRO A 235 -19.27 -21.37 -4.05
N PHE A 236 -18.84 -20.60 -5.05
CA PHE A 236 -19.24 -19.21 -5.30
C PHE A 236 -18.83 -18.16 -4.25
N HIS A 237 -17.87 -18.46 -3.36
CA HIS A 237 -17.28 -17.48 -2.45
C HIS A 237 -15.78 -17.25 -2.79
N PRO A 238 -15.45 -16.42 -3.79
CA PRO A 238 -14.07 -16.16 -4.22
C PRO A 238 -13.22 -15.47 -3.14
N GLN A 239 -13.83 -14.90 -2.13
CA GLN A 239 -13.15 -14.12 -1.08
C GLN A 239 -12.23 -14.98 -0.18
N THR A 240 -12.41 -16.31 -0.18
CA THR A 240 -11.66 -17.23 0.69
C THR A 240 -10.17 -17.31 0.32
N GLN A 241 -9.81 -17.10 -0.94
CA GLN A 241 -8.44 -17.17 -1.47
C GLN A 241 -7.87 -15.82 -1.93
N GLY A 242 -8.50 -14.72 -1.58
CA GLY A 242 -8.10 -13.39 -2.04
C GLY A 242 -6.65 -13.00 -1.78
N LYS A 243 -5.92 -13.73 -0.92
CA LYS A 243 -4.49 -13.49 -0.65
C LYS A 243 -3.61 -14.07 -1.75
N ILE A 244 -3.84 -15.32 -2.13
CA ILE A 244 -3.08 -15.98 -3.21
C ILE A 244 -3.48 -15.43 -4.58
N GLU A 245 -4.76 -15.07 -4.78
CA GLU A 245 -5.21 -14.38 -6.00
C GLU A 245 -4.48 -13.04 -6.18
N ARG A 246 -4.36 -12.24 -5.12
CA ARG A 246 -3.62 -10.96 -5.15
C ARG A 246 -2.12 -11.17 -5.39
N TRP A 247 -1.54 -12.25 -4.88
CA TRP A 247 -0.19 -12.67 -5.20
C TRP A 247 -0.06 -12.94 -6.70
N HIS A 248 -0.93 -13.77 -7.26
CA HIS A 248 -0.92 -14.10 -8.70
C HIS A 248 -1.08 -12.84 -9.55
N GLN A 249 -2.01 -11.95 -9.21
CA GLN A 249 -2.20 -10.69 -9.92
C GLN A 249 -0.93 -9.83 -9.88
N THR A 250 -0.31 -9.70 -8.72
CA THR A 250 0.92 -8.91 -8.54
C THR A 250 2.08 -9.49 -9.35
N MET A 251 2.22 -10.80 -9.36
CA MET A 251 3.26 -11.49 -10.11
C MET A 251 3.03 -11.36 -11.61
N LYS A 252 1.81 -11.62 -12.09
CA LYS A 252 1.45 -11.48 -13.50
C LYS A 252 1.71 -10.08 -14.04
N ASN A 253 1.35 -9.06 -13.30
CA ASN A 253 1.57 -7.67 -13.70
C ASN A 253 3.06 -7.32 -13.91
N ARG A 254 3.97 -8.09 -13.35
CA ARG A 254 5.42 -7.86 -13.51
C ARG A 254 6.08 -8.87 -14.43
N VAL A 255 5.77 -10.15 -14.28
CA VAL A 255 6.37 -11.23 -15.06
C VAL A 255 5.86 -11.23 -16.50
N LEU A 256 4.57 -10.92 -16.74
CA LEU A 256 4.00 -10.89 -18.08
C LEU A 256 4.33 -9.62 -18.90
N LEU A 257 5.15 -8.70 -18.38
CA LEU A 257 5.66 -7.57 -19.17
C LEU A 257 6.64 -8.04 -20.27
N GLU A 258 7.19 -9.23 -20.12
CA GLU A 258 8.12 -9.84 -21.07
C GLU A 258 7.50 -11.08 -21.74
N ASN A 259 7.96 -11.37 -22.96
CA ASN A 259 7.66 -12.60 -23.68
C ASN A 259 8.72 -13.66 -23.37
N TYR A 260 8.28 -14.87 -23.08
CA TYR A 260 9.17 -15.98 -22.74
C TYR A 260 9.26 -16.97 -23.90
N TYR A 261 10.48 -17.35 -24.23
CA TYR A 261 10.80 -18.32 -25.30
C TYR A 261 11.43 -19.62 -24.74
N LEU A 262 11.86 -19.62 -23.49
CA LEU A 262 12.46 -20.77 -22.83
C LEU A 262 11.90 -20.93 -21.41
N PRO A 263 11.50 -22.15 -21.01
CA PRO A 263 10.98 -22.41 -19.66
C PRO A 263 11.94 -21.98 -18.53
N GLY A 264 13.24 -22.28 -18.69
CA GLY A 264 14.25 -21.91 -17.70
C GLY A 264 14.44 -20.39 -17.55
N TYR A 265 14.10 -19.58 -18.57
CA TYR A 265 14.11 -18.12 -18.42
C TYR A 265 12.92 -17.65 -17.57
N LEU A 266 11.72 -18.15 -17.85
CA LEU A 266 10.53 -17.87 -17.04
C LEU A 266 10.76 -18.28 -15.58
N GLU A 267 11.33 -19.47 -15.35
CA GLU A 267 11.62 -19.96 -14.00
C GLU A 267 12.56 -19.02 -13.23
N ARG A 268 13.62 -18.52 -13.88
CA ARG A 268 14.53 -17.53 -13.26
C ARG A 268 13.83 -16.24 -12.89
N GLN A 269 12.94 -15.75 -13.76
CA GLN A 269 12.17 -14.52 -13.49
C GLN A 269 11.19 -14.71 -12.34
N ILE A 270 10.50 -15.85 -12.27
CA ILE A 270 9.62 -16.19 -11.16
C ILE A 270 10.44 -16.27 -9.86
N ARG A 271 11.59 -16.92 -9.86
CA ARG A 271 12.49 -17.04 -8.70
C ARG A 271 12.96 -15.66 -8.21
N ALA A 272 13.38 -14.81 -9.12
CA ALA A 272 13.78 -13.44 -8.80
C ALA A 272 12.61 -12.64 -8.20
N PHE A 273 11.42 -12.80 -8.78
CA PHE A 273 10.23 -12.12 -8.29
C PHE A 273 9.76 -12.62 -6.92
N VAL A 274 9.78 -13.93 -6.67
CA VAL A 274 9.47 -14.51 -5.35
C VAL A 274 10.44 -13.97 -4.30
N ASN A 275 11.73 -13.93 -4.62
CA ASN A 275 12.73 -13.38 -3.71
C ASN A 275 12.46 -11.89 -3.39
N TYR A 276 12.17 -11.08 -4.42
CA TYR A 276 11.77 -9.69 -4.23
C TYR A 276 10.50 -9.56 -3.38
N TYR A 277 9.46 -10.32 -3.69
CA TYR A 277 8.19 -10.29 -2.99
C TYR A 277 8.34 -10.65 -1.52
N ASN A 278 9.07 -11.70 -1.21
CA ASN A 278 9.26 -12.17 0.15
C ASN A 278 10.13 -11.23 0.99
N ASN A 279 11.21 -10.69 0.40
CA ASN A 279 12.28 -10.04 1.16
C ASN A 279 12.34 -8.52 1.01
N GLN A 280 11.74 -7.95 -0.03
CA GLN A 280 11.90 -6.52 -0.34
C GLN A 280 10.59 -5.76 -0.43
N ARG A 281 9.49 -6.44 -0.82
CA ARG A 281 8.22 -5.78 -0.99
C ARG A 281 7.52 -5.53 0.35
N TYR A 282 7.20 -4.27 0.62
CA TYR A 282 6.40 -3.90 1.79
C TYR A 282 4.90 -4.13 1.55
N HIS A 283 4.24 -4.79 2.51
CA HIS A 283 2.82 -5.06 2.47
C HIS A 283 2.03 -4.16 3.43
N GLU A 284 1.06 -3.42 2.90
CA GLU A 284 0.20 -2.55 3.70
C GLU A 284 -0.54 -3.34 4.79
N SER A 285 -1.11 -4.50 4.44
CA SER A 285 -1.82 -5.36 5.39
C SER A 285 -0.94 -5.94 6.51
N LEU A 286 0.38 -5.90 6.34
CA LEU A 286 1.37 -6.30 7.34
C LEU A 286 2.02 -5.09 8.03
N ASN A 287 1.37 -3.92 8.03
CA ASN A 287 1.94 -2.67 8.55
C ASN A 287 3.24 -2.24 7.85
N ASN A 288 3.33 -2.48 6.55
CA ASN A 288 4.48 -2.14 5.73
C ASN A 288 5.79 -2.83 6.15
N VAL A 289 5.72 -4.07 6.59
CA VAL A 289 6.89 -4.98 6.67
C VAL A 289 6.83 -5.99 5.53
N THR A 290 7.94 -6.69 5.29
CA THR A 290 8.00 -7.72 4.27
C THR A 290 7.37 -9.03 4.76
N PRO A 291 6.88 -9.91 3.85
CA PRO A 291 6.42 -11.24 4.21
C PRO A 291 7.46 -12.03 5.02
N ALA A 292 8.73 -11.96 4.63
CA ALA A 292 9.83 -12.62 5.34
C ALA A 292 10.01 -12.08 6.77
N ASP A 293 9.80 -10.78 7.00
CA ASP A 293 9.92 -10.23 8.34
C ASP A 293 8.86 -10.76 9.29
N VAL A 294 7.64 -10.97 8.77
CA VAL A 294 6.56 -11.59 9.55
C VAL A 294 6.82 -13.08 9.75
N TYR A 295 7.18 -13.81 8.68
CA TYR A 295 7.41 -15.25 8.73
C TYR A 295 8.54 -15.64 9.68
N PHE A 296 9.61 -14.85 9.70
CA PHE A 296 10.75 -15.08 10.62
C PHE A 296 10.65 -14.31 11.95
N GLY A 297 9.50 -13.71 12.27
CA GLY A 297 9.22 -13.07 13.56
C GLY A 297 9.98 -11.77 13.82
N ARG A 298 10.50 -11.09 12.78
CA ARG A 298 11.24 -9.82 12.87
C ARG A 298 10.33 -8.59 12.91
N ASP A 299 9.08 -8.73 12.49
CA ASP A 299 8.07 -7.68 12.33
C ASP A 299 7.91 -6.81 13.58
N LYS A 300 7.75 -7.43 14.75
CA LYS A 300 7.55 -6.73 16.03
C LYS A 300 8.73 -5.84 16.42
N ALA A 301 9.95 -6.27 16.10
CA ALA A 301 11.15 -5.48 16.36
C ALA A 301 11.23 -4.28 15.42
N ILE A 302 10.99 -4.49 14.13
CA ILE A 302 10.97 -3.44 13.10
C ILE A 302 9.91 -2.38 13.42
N LEU A 303 8.68 -2.79 13.74
CA LEU A 303 7.59 -1.87 14.05
C LEU A 303 7.86 -1.05 15.33
N ARG A 304 8.47 -1.67 16.35
CA ARG A 304 8.90 -0.94 17.57
C ARG A 304 9.96 0.12 17.24
N GLU A 305 10.92 -0.23 16.40
CA GLU A 305 11.99 0.70 16.01
C GLU A 305 11.43 1.86 15.17
N ARG A 306 10.56 1.61 14.20
CA ARG A 306 9.88 2.67 13.42
C ARG A 306 9.06 3.61 14.33
N LYS A 307 8.38 3.06 15.32
CA LYS A 307 7.65 3.88 16.31
C LYS A 307 8.59 4.79 17.11
N LYS A 308 9.78 4.31 17.46
CA LYS A 308 10.82 5.07 18.15
C LYS A 308 11.37 6.17 17.25
N ILE A 309 11.73 5.86 15.99
CA ILE A 309 12.18 6.83 15.00
C ILE A 309 11.13 7.93 14.82
N LYS A 310 9.87 7.57 14.63
CA LYS A 310 8.77 8.53 14.48
C LYS A 310 8.69 9.49 15.69
N LYS A 311 8.74 8.95 16.90
CA LYS A 311 8.69 9.76 18.14
C LYS A 311 9.89 10.73 18.24
N GLN A 312 11.09 10.25 17.90
CA GLN A 312 12.30 11.06 17.89
C GLN A 312 12.25 12.18 16.83
N THR A 313 11.86 11.85 15.60
CA THR A 313 11.72 12.81 14.51
C THR A 313 10.73 13.92 14.86
N ILE A 314 9.55 13.57 15.39
CA ILE A 314 8.55 14.56 15.78
C ILE A 314 9.06 15.46 16.90
N ARG A 315 9.78 14.89 17.88
CA ARG A 315 10.40 15.68 18.96
C ARG A 315 11.45 16.65 18.42
N GLN A 316 12.30 16.22 17.51
CA GLN A 316 13.31 17.07 16.87
C GLN A 316 12.67 18.23 16.10
N ARG A 317 11.62 17.98 15.31
CA ARG A 317 10.91 19.05 14.59
C ARG A 317 10.32 20.09 15.54
N ARG A 318 9.71 19.67 16.65
CA ARG A 318 9.20 20.58 17.70
C ARG A 318 10.28 21.45 18.30
N LEU A 319 11.43 20.89 18.64
CA LEU A 319 12.54 21.61 19.19
C LEU A 319 13.13 22.63 18.20
N GLN A 320 13.24 22.25 16.92
CA GLN A 320 13.67 23.16 15.86
C GLN A 320 12.72 24.33 15.69
N HIS A 321 11.42 24.06 15.66
CA HIS A 321 10.41 25.10 15.57
C HIS A 321 10.46 26.07 16.77
N GLN A 322 10.61 25.54 17.99
CA GLN A 322 10.76 26.38 19.19
C GLN A 322 12.00 27.28 19.12
N LYS A 323 13.14 26.76 18.63
CA LYS A 323 14.37 27.56 18.45
C LYS A 323 14.26 28.64 17.38
N GLN A 324 13.40 28.45 16.36
CA GLN A 324 13.18 29.45 15.31
C GLN A 324 12.14 30.50 15.72
N ALA A 325 11.32 30.23 16.73
CA ALA A 325 10.29 31.12 17.23
C ALA A 325 10.77 31.99 18.44
N ALA A 326 11.91 31.62 19.02
CA ALA A 326 12.59 32.37 20.08
C ALA A 326 13.66 33.29 19.50
#